data_05a0d427eb053854b2d84e6b01d81fa2
#
_entry.id   05a0d427eb053854b2d84e6b01d81fa2
#
_cell.length_a   1.000
_cell.length_b   1.000
_cell.length_c   1.000
_cell.angle_alpha   90.00
_cell.angle_beta   90.00
_cell.angle_gamma   90.00
#
_symmetry.space_group_name_H-M   'P 1'
#
loop_
_entity.id
_entity.type
_entity.pdbx_description
1 polymer ?
#
loop_
_entity_poly.entity_id
_entity_poly.type
_entity_poly.pdbx_seq_one_letter_code
_entity_poly.pdbx_strand_id
1 'polypeptide(L)'
;NSEMVNHPSHYNLPDRKECIDEMIDIYGLKDVAKWCEITAYKYKYRAGHKDSPTQDVQKAIWYTIKAHGLKSRRRWKVFGKFVDKELPVLIKNVFLWLMMLCTIRAVLLSDEHGLFISVVFLVLATITESLIEGFKDN
;
A
#
# COMPACT_ATOMS: atom_id res chain seq x y z
N ASN A 1 -14.38 19.55 -25.50
CA ASN A 1 -15.28 18.46 -25.03
C ASN A 1 -14.57 17.47 -24.10
N SER A 2 -13.89 18.00 -23.07
CA SER A 2 -13.23 17.18 -22.04
C SER A 2 -14.22 16.42 -21.14
N GLU A 3 -15.43 16.96 -20.95
CA GLU A 3 -16.47 16.34 -20.12
C GLU A 3 -16.95 14.97 -20.63
N MET A 4 -16.99 14.76 -21.95
CA MET A 4 -17.37 13.46 -22.55
C MET A 4 -16.35 12.33 -22.29
N VAL A 5 -15.15 12.66 -21.82
CA VAL A 5 -14.10 11.70 -21.53
C VAL A 5 -13.88 11.53 -20.02
N ASN A 6 -13.91 12.63 -19.26
CA ASN A 6 -13.56 12.59 -17.83
C ASN A 6 -14.70 12.11 -16.93
N HIS A 7 -15.90 12.63 -17.09
CA HIS A 7 -17.07 12.29 -16.27
C HIS A 7 -18.35 12.31 -17.10
N PRO A 8 -18.56 11.34 -18.02
CA PRO A 8 -19.78 11.30 -18.80
C PRO A 8 -21.01 11.19 -17.91
N SER A 9 -22.03 12.00 -18.17
CA SER A 9 -23.24 12.07 -17.34
C SER A 9 -23.95 10.72 -17.13
N HIS A 10 -23.85 9.80 -18.11
CA HIS A 10 -24.44 8.46 -18.02
C HIS A 10 -23.70 7.50 -17.05
N TYR A 11 -22.51 7.88 -16.56
CA TYR A 11 -21.79 7.15 -15.49
C TYR A 11 -21.90 7.83 -14.12
N ASN A 12 -22.43 9.05 -14.05
CA ASN A 12 -22.63 9.85 -12.84
C ASN A 12 -24.13 10.00 -12.57
N LEU A 13 -24.73 9.03 -11.92
CA LEU A 13 -26.12 9.12 -11.49
C LEU A 13 -26.21 9.88 -10.15
N PRO A 14 -27.23 10.76 -9.95
CA PRO A 14 -27.30 11.65 -8.79
C PRO A 14 -27.24 10.94 -7.43
N ASP A 15 -27.73 9.71 -7.32
CA ASP A 15 -27.86 8.97 -6.07
C ASP A 15 -26.92 7.75 -5.97
N ARG A 16 -25.92 7.65 -6.87
CA ARG A 16 -24.99 6.50 -6.90
C ARG A 16 -23.54 6.97 -6.97
N LYS A 17 -22.64 6.11 -6.49
CA LYS A 17 -21.20 6.28 -6.72
C LYS A 17 -20.89 6.27 -8.21
N GLU A 18 -19.82 6.96 -8.61
CA GLU A 18 -19.29 6.82 -9.97
C GLU A 18 -19.06 5.33 -10.30
N CYS A 19 -19.43 4.93 -11.52
CA CYS A 19 -19.38 3.52 -11.95
C CYS A 19 -18.03 2.85 -11.63
N ILE A 20 -16.91 3.55 -11.81
CA ILE A 20 -15.58 2.98 -11.56
C ILE A 20 -15.33 2.76 -10.06
N ASP A 21 -15.89 3.57 -9.18
CA ASP A 21 -15.76 3.39 -7.74
C ASP A 21 -16.63 2.21 -7.24
N GLU A 22 -17.82 2.02 -7.82
CA GLU A 22 -18.64 0.84 -7.58
C GLU A 22 -17.93 -0.44 -8.07
N MET A 23 -17.28 -0.40 -9.23
CA MET A 23 -16.45 -1.51 -9.72
C MET A 23 -15.29 -1.83 -8.76
N ILE A 24 -14.67 -0.82 -8.14
CA ILE A 24 -13.60 -1.02 -7.16
C ILE A 24 -14.12 -1.72 -5.91
N ASP A 25 -15.31 -1.37 -5.45
CA ASP A 25 -15.94 -2.01 -4.30
C ASP A 25 -16.27 -3.50 -4.57
N ILE A 26 -16.72 -3.83 -5.78
CA ILE A 26 -17.10 -5.19 -6.17
C ILE A 26 -15.88 -6.06 -6.52
N TYR A 27 -15.00 -5.57 -7.37
CA TYR A 27 -13.90 -6.35 -7.98
C TYR A 27 -12.52 -6.06 -7.36
N GLY A 28 -12.41 -4.99 -6.58
CA GLY A 28 -11.17 -4.58 -5.97
C GLY A 28 -10.21 -3.80 -6.89
N LEU A 29 -9.24 -3.12 -6.24
CA LEU A 29 -8.29 -2.23 -6.91
C LEU A 29 -7.44 -2.91 -8.00
N LYS A 30 -7.10 -4.20 -7.80
CA LYS A 30 -6.23 -4.94 -8.72
C LYS A 30 -6.90 -5.17 -10.07
N ASP A 31 -8.13 -5.68 -10.04
CA ASP A 31 -8.82 -6.12 -11.24
C ASP A 31 -9.37 -4.92 -12.02
N VAL A 32 -9.83 -3.89 -11.32
CA VAL A 32 -10.24 -2.63 -11.98
C VAL A 32 -9.04 -1.91 -12.59
N ALA A 33 -7.84 -1.91 -11.96
CA ALA A 33 -6.65 -1.38 -12.59
C ALA A 33 -6.27 -2.14 -13.86
N LYS A 34 -6.39 -3.47 -13.86
CA LYS A 34 -6.14 -4.31 -15.03
C LYS A 34 -7.15 -4.06 -16.15
N TRP A 35 -8.42 -3.94 -15.79
CA TRP A 35 -9.47 -3.57 -16.74
C TRP A 35 -9.20 -2.19 -17.38
N CYS A 36 -8.75 -1.20 -16.63
CA CYS A 36 -8.36 0.10 -17.16
C CYS A 36 -7.20 -0.02 -18.16
N GLU A 37 -6.19 -0.86 -17.91
CA GLU A 37 -5.08 -1.08 -18.85
C GLU A 37 -5.56 -1.70 -20.16
N ILE A 38 -6.39 -2.72 -20.08
CA ILE A 38 -6.95 -3.39 -21.26
C ILE A 38 -7.82 -2.42 -22.07
N THR A 39 -8.59 -1.59 -21.37
CA THR A 39 -9.45 -0.59 -22.03
C THR A 39 -8.62 0.51 -22.68
N ALA A 40 -7.54 0.97 -22.03
CA ALA A 40 -6.60 1.92 -22.63
C ALA A 40 -5.97 1.37 -23.92
N TYR A 41 -5.55 0.10 -23.89
CA TYR A 41 -5.01 -0.57 -25.08
C TYR A 41 -6.03 -0.64 -26.21
N LYS A 42 -7.27 -1.00 -25.93
CA LYS A 42 -8.36 -1.01 -26.92
C LYS A 42 -8.54 0.33 -27.61
N TYR A 43 -8.55 1.44 -26.86
CA TYR A 43 -8.69 2.79 -27.41
C TYR A 43 -7.47 3.21 -28.24
N LYS A 44 -6.28 2.88 -27.77
CA LYS A 44 -5.03 3.13 -28.52
C LYS A 44 -5.00 2.37 -29.84
N TYR A 45 -5.43 1.10 -29.84
CA TYR A 45 -5.44 0.24 -31.03
C TYR A 45 -6.38 0.77 -32.12
N ARG A 46 -7.57 1.24 -31.73
CA ARG A 46 -8.58 1.67 -32.70
C ARG A 46 -8.47 3.15 -33.10
N ALA A 47 -7.61 3.92 -32.44
CA ALA A 47 -7.43 5.34 -32.74
C ALA A 47 -7.07 5.55 -34.23
N GLY A 48 -7.84 6.37 -34.93
CA GLY A 48 -7.68 6.61 -36.36
C GLY A 48 -8.46 5.65 -37.29
N HIS A 49 -9.07 4.59 -36.75
CA HIS A 49 -9.86 3.65 -37.54
C HIS A 49 -11.38 3.74 -37.29
N LYS A 50 -11.80 4.46 -36.27
CA LYS A 50 -13.19 4.67 -35.90
C LYS A 50 -13.37 6.05 -35.28
N ASP A 51 -14.48 6.73 -35.61
CA ASP A 51 -14.91 8.02 -35.07
C ASP A 51 -13.78 9.09 -35.05
N SER A 52 -13.66 9.85 -33.96
CA SER A 52 -12.63 10.88 -33.80
C SER A 52 -11.33 10.28 -33.22
N PRO A 53 -10.22 10.29 -33.95
CA PRO A 53 -8.91 9.83 -33.44
C PRO A 53 -8.52 10.54 -32.14
N THR A 54 -8.76 11.82 -32.05
CA THR A 54 -8.46 12.64 -30.85
C THR A 54 -9.23 12.15 -29.63
N GLN A 55 -10.51 11.79 -29.79
CA GLN A 55 -11.32 11.30 -28.68
C GLN A 55 -10.84 9.93 -28.17
N ASP A 56 -10.46 9.02 -29.05
CA ASP A 56 -9.93 7.72 -28.65
C ASP A 56 -8.57 7.86 -27.95
N VAL A 57 -7.71 8.75 -28.41
CA VAL A 57 -6.45 9.06 -27.71
C VAL A 57 -6.71 9.64 -26.31
N GLN A 58 -7.63 10.57 -26.16
CA GLN A 58 -8.00 11.13 -24.85
C GLN A 58 -8.54 10.05 -23.91
N LYS A 59 -9.40 9.14 -24.39
CA LYS A 59 -9.88 8.01 -23.60
C LYS A 59 -8.75 7.06 -23.19
N ALA A 60 -7.83 6.77 -24.10
CA ALA A 60 -6.66 5.94 -23.80
C ALA A 60 -5.80 6.55 -22.69
N ILE A 61 -5.54 7.86 -22.76
CA ILE A 61 -4.78 8.57 -21.72
C ILE A 61 -5.52 8.54 -20.38
N TRP A 62 -6.81 8.82 -20.36
CA TRP A 62 -7.61 8.80 -19.13
C TRP A 62 -7.54 7.43 -18.44
N TYR A 63 -7.77 6.35 -19.16
CA TYR A 63 -7.70 4.99 -18.60
C TYR A 63 -6.29 4.61 -18.15
N THR A 64 -5.25 5.08 -18.83
CA THR A 64 -3.85 4.87 -18.41
C THR A 64 -3.56 5.56 -17.08
N ILE A 65 -3.95 6.83 -16.93
CA ILE A 65 -3.77 7.59 -15.68
C ILE A 65 -4.55 6.93 -14.54
N LYS A 66 -5.81 6.53 -14.79
CA LYS A 66 -6.65 5.86 -13.79
C LYS A 66 -6.03 4.54 -13.33
N ALA A 67 -5.52 3.70 -14.25
CA ALA A 67 -4.82 2.46 -13.92
C ALA A 67 -3.59 2.69 -13.03
N HIS A 68 -2.79 3.70 -13.34
CA HIS A 68 -1.63 4.10 -12.53
C HIS A 68 -2.02 4.52 -11.11
N GLY A 69 -3.06 5.35 -10.98
CA GLY A 69 -3.59 5.79 -9.69
C GLY A 69 -4.08 4.62 -8.83
N LEU A 70 -4.83 3.69 -9.42
CA LEU A 70 -5.33 2.50 -8.71
C LEU A 70 -4.20 1.57 -8.25
N LYS A 71 -3.16 1.38 -9.07
CA LYS A 71 -1.96 0.61 -8.69
C LYS A 71 -1.20 1.26 -7.53
N SER A 72 -1.07 2.59 -7.55
CA SER A 72 -0.44 3.34 -6.47
C SER A 72 -1.23 3.19 -5.17
N ARG A 73 -2.56 3.42 -5.19
CA ARG A 73 -3.44 3.22 -4.02
C ARG A 73 -3.31 1.80 -3.44
N ARG A 74 -3.24 0.78 -4.28
CA ARG A 74 -3.04 -0.60 -3.84
C ARG A 74 -1.70 -0.79 -3.13
N ARG A 75 -0.60 -0.24 -3.66
CA ARG A 75 0.73 -0.33 -3.04
C ARG A 75 0.73 0.31 -1.65
N TRP A 76 0.18 1.50 -1.51
CA TRP A 76 0.07 2.18 -0.23
C TRP A 76 -0.79 1.41 0.78
N LYS A 77 -1.89 0.79 0.34
CA LYS A 77 -2.72 -0.06 1.20
C LYS A 77 -1.98 -1.31 1.70
N VAL A 78 -1.16 -1.93 0.85
CA VAL A 78 -0.32 -3.09 1.25
C VAL A 78 0.79 -2.64 2.18
N PHE A 79 1.46 -1.51 1.89
CA PHE A 79 2.51 -0.96 2.73
C PHE A 79 1.97 -0.56 4.12
N GLY A 80 0.81 0.07 4.20
CA GLY A 80 0.17 0.38 5.48
C GLY A 80 -0.04 -0.88 6.33
N LYS A 81 -0.60 -1.94 5.75
CA LYS A 81 -0.76 -3.22 6.45
C LYS A 81 0.56 -3.83 6.94
N PHE A 82 1.63 -3.67 6.18
CA PHE A 82 2.97 -4.12 6.59
C PHE A 82 3.48 -3.31 7.78
N VAL A 83 3.35 -1.98 7.72
CA VAL A 83 3.76 -1.10 8.82
C VAL A 83 2.99 -1.42 10.10
N ASP A 84 1.68 -1.62 10.00
CA ASP A 84 0.83 -1.84 11.18
C ASP A 84 1.04 -3.23 11.81
N LYS A 85 1.31 -4.25 11.01
CA LYS A 85 1.31 -5.64 11.49
C LYS A 85 2.70 -6.25 11.59
N GLU A 86 3.52 -6.11 10.56
CA GLU A 86 4.78 -6.84 10.43
C GLU A 86 5.97 -6.07 11.01
N LEU A 87 5.99 -4.75 10.86
CA LEU A 87 7.09 -3.91 11.30
C LEU A 87 7.34 -3.97 12.81
N PRO A 88 6.32 -3.93 13.69
CA PRO A 88 6.52 -4.06 15.13
C PRO A 88 7.17 -5.38 15.52
N VAL A 89 6.74 -6.49 14.89
CA VAL A 89 7.29 -7.83 15.12
C VAL A 89 8.74 -7.91 14.68
N LEU A 90 9.08 -7.30 13.54
CA LEU A 90 10.44 -7.26 13.04
C LEU A 90 11.37 -6.48 13.98
N ILE A 91 10.94 -5.31 14.44
CA ILE A 91 11.70 -4.49 15.39
C ILE A 91 11.95 -5.26 16.68
N LYS A 92 10.91 -5.90 17.25
CA LYS A 92 11.04 -6.75 18.43
C LYS A 92 12.08 -7.86 18.24
N ASN A 93 12.04 -8.58 17.13
CA ASN A 93 12.96 -9.66 16.84
C ASN A 93 14.41 -9.15 16.71
N VAL A 94 14.63 -8.02 16.05
CA VAL A 94 15.95 -7.40 15.95
C VAL A 94 16.49 -7.03 17.33
N PHE A 95 15.66 -6.47 18.22
CA PHE A 95 16.04 -6.17 19.60
C PHE A 95 16.45 -7.43 20.39
N LEU A 96 15.67 -8.52 20.28
CA LEU A 96 15.99 -9.79 20.93
C LEU A 96 17.32 -10.37 20.45
N TRP A 97 17.62 -10.31 19.14
CA TRP A 97 18.90 -10.72 18.59
C TRP A 97 20.07 -9.88 19.10
N LEU A 98 19.92 -8.57 19.19
CA LEU A 98 20.94 -7.68 19.75
C LEU A 98 21.21 -7.99 21.23
N MET A 99 20.16 -8.24 22.01
CA MET A 99 20.28 -8.68 23.40
C MET A 99 21.07 -9.98 23.52
N MET A 100 20.72 -11.00 22.72
CA MET A 100 21.39 -12.28 22.74
C MET A 100 22.88 -12.12 22.41
N LEU A 101 23.23 -11.30 21.44
CA LEU A 101 24.63 -11.00 21.10
C LEU A 101 25.36 -10.27 22.25
N CYS A 102 24.73 -9.30 22.91
CA CYS A 102 25.31 -8.61 24.05
C CYS A 102 25.54 -9.53 25.25
N THR A 103 24.60 -10.45 25.54
CA THR A 103 24.77 -11.43 26.64
C THR A 103 25.88 -12.42 26.33
N ILE A 104 25.98 -12.92 25.11
CA ILE A 104 27.06 -13.82 24.68
C ILE A 104 28.41 -13.12 24.84
N ARG A 105 28.51 -11.87 24.38
CA ARG A 105 29.72 -11.08 24.53
C ARG A 105 30.11 -10.87 25.99
N ALA A 106 29.15 -10.51 26.86
CA ALA A 106 29.39 -10.29 28.28
C ALA A 106 29.93 -11.58 28.97
N VAL A 107 29.35 -12.74 28.63
CA VAL A 107 29.79 -14.02 29.17
C VAL A 107 31.19 -14.40 28.67
N LEU A 108 31.48 -14.17 27.39
CA LEU A 108 32.80 -14.56 26.81
C LEU A 108 33.94 -13.65 27.25
N LEU A 109 33.68 -12.38 27.52
CA LEU A 109 34.70 -11.38 27.88
C LEU A 109 34.76 -11.09 29.37
N SER A 110 33.90 -11.71 30.19
CA SER A 110 33.72 -11.38 31.62
C SER A 110 33.58 -9.89 31.89
N ASP A 111 32.84 -9.19 31.03
CA ASP A 111 32.72 -7.76 31.02
C ASP A 111 31.45 -7.33 31.76
N GLU A 112 31.60 -6.68 32.94
CA GLU A 112 30.47 -6.17 33.74
C GLU A 112 29.64 -5.14 33.00
N HIS A 113 30.23 -4.34 32.10
CA HIS A 113 29.51 -3.40 31.24
C HIS A 113 28.59 -4.09 30.24
N GLY A 114 29.00 -5.24 29.73
CA GLY A 114 28.17 -6.04 28.81
C GLY A 114 26.89 -6.57 29.47
N LEU A 115 26.97 -6.96 30.76
CA LEU A 115 25.79 -7.36 31.53
C LEU A 115 24.83 -6.19 31.76
N PHE A 116 25.36 -5.01 32.11
CA PHE A 116 24.55 -3.82 32.29
C PHE A 116 23.79 -3.42 30.99
N ILE A 117 24.49 -3.43 29.86
CA ILE A 117 23.90 -3.15 28.54
C ILE A 117 22.79 -4.16 28.23
N SER A 118 23.00 -5.43 28.53
CA SER A 118 21.98 -6.49 28.32
C SER A 118 20.72 -6.26 29.14
N VAL A 119 20.85 -5.82 30.40
CA VAL A 119 19.70 -5.48 31.24
C VAL A 119 18.94 -4.27 30.73
N VAL A 120 19.65 -3.22 30.26
CA VAL A 120 19.01 -2.04 29.64
C VAL A 120 18.22 -2.43 28.41
N PHE A 121 18.76 -3.27 27.52
CA PHE A 121 18.03 -3.77 26.35
C PHE A 121 16.80 -4.59 26.72
N LEU A 122 16.87 -5.41 27.80
CA LEU A 122 15.73 -6.18 28.29
C LEU A 122 14.58 -5.25 28.72
N VAL A 123 14.90 -4.21 29.48
CA VAL A 123 13.92 -3.23 29.94
C VAL A 123 13.29 -2.49 28.74
N LEU A 124 14.09 -2.09 27.77
CA LEU A 124 13.59 -1.43 26.56
C LEU A 124 12.69 -2.37 25.73
N ALA A 125 13.02 -3.66 25.63
CA ALA A 125 12.18 -4.64 24.93
C ALA A 125 10.81 -4.82 25.61
N THR A 126 10.76 -4.88 26.94
CA THR A 126 9.50 -4.99 27.70
C THR A 126 8.64 -3.72 27.61
N ILE A 127 9.27 -2.55 27.59
CA ILE A 127 8.55 -1.27 27.37
C ILE A 127 7.95 -1.23 25.97
N THR A 128 8.69 -1.66 24.93
CA THR A 128 8.17 -1.68 23.56
C THR A 128 7.01 -2.70 23.40
N GLU A 129 7.05 -3.85 24.08
CA GLU A 129 5.91 -4.78 24.12
C GLU A 129 4.66 -4.14 24.73
N SER A 130 4.81 -3.53 25.90
CA SER A 130 3.69 -2.86 26.58
C SER A 130 3.07 -1.73 25.74
N LEU A 131 3.91 -0.96 25.03
CA LEU A 131 3.43 0.09 24.13
C LEU A 131 2.67 -0.50 22.92
N ILE A 132 3.16 -1.60 22.33
CA ILE A 132 2.50 -2.26 21.18
C ILE A 132 1.17 -2.87 21.61
N GLU A 133 1.07 -3.48 22.79
CA GLU A 133 -0.19 -4.00 23.34
C GLU A 133 -1.19 -2.89 23.63
N GLY A 134 -0.76 -1.79 24.23
CA GLY A 134 -1.61 -0.62 24.50
C GLY A 134 -2.16 0.07 23.24
N PHE A 135 -1.49 -0.06 22.08
CA PHE A 135 -1.99 0.43 20.80
C PHE A 135 -3.00 -0.53 20.11
N LYS A 136 -3.06 -1.80 20.53
CA LYS A 136 -4.03 -2.78 19.99
C LYS A 136 -5.41 -2.70 20.64
N ASP A 137 -5.48 -2.14 21.85
CA ASP A 137 -6.71 -2.08 22.65
C ASP A 137 -7.46 -0.73 22.49
N ASN A 138 -6.96 0.19 21.64
CA ASN A 138 -7.60 1.43 21.21
C ASN A 138 -7.94 1.40 19.70
#